data_aa2a1c2e11891ec7afe15d640791f39d
#
_entry.id   aa2a1c2e11891ec7afe15d640791f39d
#
_cell.length_a   1.000
_cell.length_b   1.000
_cell.length_c   1.000
_cell.angle_alpha   90.00
_cell.angle_beta   90.00
_cell.angle_gamma   90.00
#
_symmetry.space_group_name_H-M   'P 1'
#
loop_
_entity.id
_entity.type
_entity.pdbx_description
1 polymer ?
#
loop_
_entity_poly.entity_id
_entity_poly.type
_entity_poly.pdbx_seq_one_letter_code
_entity_poly.pdbx_strand_id
1 'polypeptide(L)'
;MPATTRLQRLGAISIELADAIGKGLTHIERRTELTDDDRTRIEQQLLTQTTPATVANKARHIAIARTPGPGQPGAPTIPAAENTDLNDMTLTQNDEGRITATLDLDVLTGEELTTALAPLTRPIPQPDGTPDPRPAPQRRADALGHVIRHYLHGYQRPTSGGVLPHVTLIRPPTTAFGQPTPTPTGTATEVDFLAFTGPISCHTADLITCDCTLDTAHLDHNGVPLDIGRSKRLFTPEIRKALGLRDQGCAFPGCGRPIAWCDAHHIHHWHADHGHTCLDNGVLLCRHHHTLIHHTDWQIYLGPDRHPWFIPPTDPKHPNRPPEHLRSHARRTLTTESAAA
;
A
#
# COMPACT_ATOMS: atom_id res chain seq x y z
N MET A 1 -40.24 -11.10 15.01
CA MET A 1 -39.65 -12.42 14.61
C MET A 1 -40.16 -13.57 15.52
N PRO A 2 -41.45 -13.86 15.54
CA PRO A 2 -41.97 -14.90 16.44
C PRO A 2 -41.55 -16.32 16.04
N ALA A 3 -41.45 -16.60 14.75
CA ALA A 3 -41.08 -17.92 14.25
C ALA A 3 -39.58 -18.23 14.49
N THR A 4 -38.70 -17.29 14.19
CA THR A 4 -37.24 -17.42 14.44
C THR A 4 -36.94 -17.64 15.91
N THR A 5 -37.55 -16.83 16.80
CA THR A 5 -37.34 -16.95 18.25
C THR A 5 -37.86 -18.31 18.78
N ARG A 6 -39.00 -18.80 18.26
CA ARG A 6 -39.52 -20.10 18.61
C ARG A 6 -38.60 -21.24 18.20
N LEU A 7 -38.11 -21.22 16.94
CA LEU A 7 -37.20 -22.24 16.42
C LEU A 7 -35.86 -22.26 17.13
N GLN A 8 -35.33 -21.09 17.47
CA GLN A 8 -34.11 -20.98 18.26
C GLN A 8 -34.26 -21.58 19.66
N ARG A 9 -35.38 -21.28 20.37
CA ARG A 9 -35.66 -21.86 21.70
C ARG A 9 -35.81 -23.39 21.67
N LEU A 10 -36.30 -23.93 20.56
CA LEU A 10 -36.41 -25.36 20.33
C LEU A 10 -35.09 -26.02 19.90
N GLY A 11 -34.01 -25.23 19.72
CA GLY A 11 -32.73 -25.74 19.20
C GLY A 11 -32.77 -26.17 17.74
N ALA A 12 -33.84 -25.80 16.99
CA ALA A 12 -33.98 -26.15 15.56
C ALA A 12 -33.10 -25.29 14.63
N ILE A 13 -32.68 -24.13 15.08
CA ILE A 13 -31.73 -23.26 14.37
C ILE A 13 -30.65 -22.75 15.34
N SER A 14 -29.43 -22.48 14.83
CA SER A 14 -28.35 -21.92 15.63
C SER A 14 -28.59 -20.45 15.97
N ILE A 15 -27.85 -19.96 16.97
CA ILE A 15 -27.87 -18.54 17.38
C ILE A 15 -27.40 -17.64 16.23
N GLU A 16 -26.36 -18.05 15.52
CA GLU A 16 -25.79 -17.31 14.39
C GLU A 16 -26.78 -17.20 13.23
N LEU A 17 -27.58 -18.27 12.96
CA LEU A 17 -28.60 -18.24 11.93
C LEU A 17 -29.75 -17.33 12.33
N ALA A 18 -30.19 -17.39 13.60
CA ALA A 18 -31.26 -16.52 14.13
C ALA A 18 -30.84 -15.04 14.08
N ASP A 19 -29.58 -14.71 14.45
CA ASP A 19 -29.00 -13.36 14.35
C ASP A 19 -28.96 -12.88 12.89
N ALA A 20 -28.52 -13.75 11.98
CA ALA A 20 -28.49 -13.42 10.55
C ALA A 20 -29.88 -13.11 9.98
N ILE A 21 -30.92 -13.82 10.39
CA ILE A 21 -32.31 -13.56 10.00
C ILE A 21 -32.76 -12.18 10.54
N GLY A 22 -32.42 -11.86 11.80
CA GLY A 22 -32.69 -10.55 12.38
C GLY A 22 -32.04 -9.41 11.63
N LYS A 23 -30.76 -9.53 11.35
CA LYS A 23 -30.00 -8.58 10.55
C LYS A 23 -30.55 -8.45 9.13
N GLY A 24 -30.95 -9.57 8.52
CA GLY A 24 -31.57 -9.59 7.20
C GLY A 24 -32.90 -8.83 7.14
N LEU A 25 -33.77 -9.00 8.12
CA LEU A 25 -35.03 -8.25 8.23
C LEU A 25 -34.75 -6.73 8.41
N THR A 26 -33.87 -6.37 9.33
CA THR A 26 -33.48 -4.97 9.56
C THR A 26 -32.89 -4.35 8.29
N HIS A 27 -32.08 -5.10 7.53
CA HIS A 27 -31.52 -4.63 6.25
C HIS A 27 -32.62 -4.29 5.23
N ILE A 28 -33.68 -5.10 5.16
CA ILE A 28 -34.81 -4.88 4.26
C ILE A 28 -35.62 -3.67 4.72
N GLU A 29 -35.94 -3.59 6.02
CA GLU A 29 -36.71 -2.49 6.64
C GLU A 29 -36.08 -1.12 6.47
N ARG A 30 -34.75 -1.03 6.44
CA ARG A 30 -34.05 0.23 6.17
C ARG A 30 -34.25 0.77 4.75
N ARG A 31 -34.75 -0.06 3.83
CA ARG A 31 -34.88 0.30 2.40
C ARG A 31 -36.33 0.35 1.93
N THR A 32 -37.25 -0.27 2.65
CA THR A 32 -38.67 -0.31 2.28
C THR A 32 -39.51 -0.48 3.52
N GLU A 33 -40.64 0.21 3.57
CA GLU A 33 -41.62 0.02 4.63
C GLU A 33 -42.24 -1.39 4.49
N LEU A 34 -42.31 -2.12 5.61
CA LEU A 34 -42.87 -3.45 5.68
C LEU A 34 -44.13 -3.45 6.54
N THR A 35 -45.21 -4.07 6.05
CA THR A 35 -46.35 -4.43 6.85
C THR A 35 -46.04 -5.63 7.75
N ASP A 36 -46.81 -5.89 8.78
CA ASP A 36 -46.62 -7.08 9.63
C ASP A 36 -46.77 -8.40 8.87
N ASP A 37 -47.65 -8.44 7.85
CA ASP A 37 -47.79 -9.58 6.96
C ASP A 37 -46.52 -9.76 6.08
N ASP A 38 -45.95 -8.66 5.60
CA ASP A 38 -44.66 -8.69 4.84
C ASP A 38 -43.55 -9.22 5.72
N ARG A 39 -43.42 -8.73 6.95
CA ARG A 39 -42.42 -9.22 7.91
C ARG A 39 -42.54 -10.70 8.13
N THR A 40 -43.75 -11.19 8.37
CA THR A 40 -44.01 -12.62 8.60
C THR A 40 -43.63 -13.46 7.37
N ARG A 41 -43.98 -13.00 6.17
CA ARG A 41 -43.65 -13.68 4.91
C ARG A 41 -42.17 -13.71 4.64
N ILE A 42 -41.49 -12.59 4.88
CA ILE A 42 -40.03 -12.48 4.69
C ILE A 42 -39.29 -13.32 5.72
N GLU A 43 -39.70 -13.29 7.00
CA GLU A 43 -39.15 -14.18 8.04
C GLU A 43 -39.20 -15.64 7.62
N GLN A 44 -40.34 -16.10 7.10
CA GLN A 44 -40.48 -17.46 6.58
C GLN A 44 -39.51 -17.75 5.42
N GLN A 45 -39.37 -16.81 4.47
CA GLN A 45 -38.43 -16.96 3.36
C GLN A 45 -36.98 -17.02 3.82
N LEU A 46 -36.59 -16.25 4.82
CA LEU A 46 -35.26 -16.30 5.39
C LEU A 46 -35.00 -17.58 6.18
N LEU A 47 -36.00 -18.12 6.85
CA LEU A 47 -35.94 -19.40 7.57
C LEU A 47 -35.73 -20.62 6.66
N THR A 48 -35.96 -20.50 5.36
CA THR A 48 -35.61 -21.57 4.41
C THR A 48 -34.13 -21.69 4.13
N GLN A 49 -33.32 -20.69 4.55
CA GLN A 49 -31.87 -20.66 4.33
C GLN A 49 -31.15 -21.46 5.42
N THR A 50 -30.02 -22.08 5.06
CA THR A 50 -29.28 -23.00 5.94
C THR A 50 -28.05 -22.39 6.57
N THR A 51 -27.55 -21.26 6.04
CA THR A 51 -26.34 -20.60 6.54
C THR A 51 -26.55 -19.08 6.68
N PRO A 52 -25.83 -18.41 7.60
CA PRO A 52 -25.85 -16.95 7.71
C PRO A 52 -25.57 -16.22 6.38
N ALA A 53 -24.65 -16.74 5.56
CA ALA A 53 -24.31 -16.16 4.26
C ALA A 53 -25.48 -16.24 3.26
N THR A 54 -26.19 -17.38 3.19
CA THR A 54 -27.36 -17.53 2.31
C THR A 54 -28.54 -16.69 2.79
N VAL A 55 -28.70 -16.49 4.10
CA VAL A 55 -29.69 -15.55 4.66
C VAL A 55 -29.38 -14.12 4.21
N ALA A 56 -28.13 -13.67 4.33
CA ALA A 56 -27.72 -12.34 3.93
C ALA A 56 -27.94 -12.11 2.42
N ASN A 57 -27.61 -13.09 1.58
CA ASN A 57 -27.85 -13.04 0.14
C ASN A 57 -29.34 -12.96 -0.19
N LYS A 58 -30.17 -13.76 0.47
CA LYS A 58 -31.61 -13.74 0.27
C LYS A 58 -32.22 -12.41 0.73
N ALA A 59 -31.77 -11.87 1.86
CA ALA A 59 -32.22 -10.57 2.35
C ALA A 59 -31.87 -9.44 1.37
N ARG A 60 -30.64 -9.42 0.83
CA ARG A 60 -30.25 -8.47 -0.22
C ARG A 60 -31.12 -8.60 -1.48
N HIS A 61 -31.35 -9.82 -1.94
CA HIS A 61 -32.23 -10.06 -3.09
C HIS A 61 -33.63 -9.50 -2.86
N ILE A 62 -34.24 -9.74 -1.68
CA ILE A 62 -35.56 -9.22 -1.33
C ILE A 62 -35.55 -7.68 -1.28
N ALA A 63 -34.52 -7.09 -0.67
CA ALA A 63 -34.38 -5.66 -0.55
C ALA A 63 -34.28 -4.99 -1.94
N ILE A 64 -33.46 -5.54 -2.84
CA ILE A 64 -33.31 -5.04 -4.22
C ILE A 64 -34.62 -5.17 -4.99
N ALA A 65 -35.30 -6.31 -4.92
CA ALA A 65 -36.54 -6.54 -5.64
C ALA A 65 -37.67 -5.60 -5.19
N ARG A 66 -37.63 -5.07 -3.96
CA ARG A 66 -38.60 -4.12 -3.41
C ARG A 66 -38.18 -2.65 -3.52
N THR A 67 -36.96 -2.37 -3.94
CA THR A 67 -36.47 -1.01 -4.11
C THR A 67 -37.03 -0.42 -5.40
N PRO A 68 -37.54 0.83 -5.40
CA PRO A 68 -37.94 1.52 -6.61
C PRO A 68 -36.79 1.60 -7.63
N GLY A 69 -37.10 1.41 -8.91
CA GLY A 69 -36.10 1.47 -9.98
C GLY A 69 -35.52 2.89 -10.16
N PRO A 70 -34.39 3.02 -10.87
CA PRO A 70 -33.78 4.30 -11.16
C PRO A 70 -34.79 5.29 -11.79
N GLY A 71 -34.86 6.52 -11.29
CA GLY A 71 -35.73 7.57 -11.78
C GLY A 71 -37.17 7.55 -11.22
N GLN A 72 -37.52 6.61 -10.34
CA GLN A 72 -38.80 6.64 -9.66
C GLN A 72 -38.74 7.50 -8.38
N PRO A 73 -39.85 8.17 -7.97
CA PRO A 73 -39.89 8.87 -6.68
C PRO A 73 -39.53 7.95 -5.51
N GLY A 74 -38.61 8.35 -4.67
CA GLY A 74 -38.12 7.52 -3.57
C GLY A 74 -37.06 6.50 -3.97
N ALA A 75 -36.53 6.53 -5.22
CA ALA A 75 -35.39 5.72 -5.59
C ALA A 75 -34.22 6.04 -4.66
N PRO A 76 -33.64 5.02 -4.00
CA PRO A 76 -32.52 5.25 -3.10
C PRO A 76 -31.28 5.70 -3.90
N THR A 77 -30.41 6.42 -3.22
CA THR A 77 -28.99 6.52 -3.56
C THR A 77 -28.41 5.13 -3.82
N ILE A 78 -27.33 5.05 -4.59
CA ILE A 78 -26.60 3.81 -4.89
C ILE A 78 -26.51 2.93 -3.62
N PRO A 79 -26.93 1.65 -3.67
CA PRO A 79 -26.83 0.77 -2.52
C PRO A 79 -25.38 0.71 -1.99
N ALA A 80 -25.17 0.71 -0.68
CA ALA A 80 -23.83 0.68 -0.10
C ALA A 80 -22.95 -0.47 -0.66
N ALA A 81 -23.57 -1.63 -0.93
CA ALA A 81 -22.86 -2.77 -1.52
C ALA A 81 -22.41 -2.56 -2.98
N GLU A 82 -22.92 -1.55 -3.67
CA GLU A 82 -22.63 -1.23 -5.07
C GLU A 82 -21.93 0.16 -5.19
N ASN A 83 -21.75 0.84 -4.07
CA ASN A 83 -21.16 2.18 -4.03
C ASN A 83 -19.62 2.08 -3.94
N THR A 84 -18.96 2.34 -5.04
CA THR A 84 -17.50 2.36 -5.15
C THR A 84 -16.83 3.45 -4.31
N ASP A 85 -17.56 4.52 -3.93
CA ASP A 85 -17.03 5.59 -3.06
C ASP A 85 -16.77 5.11 -1.64
N LEU A 86 -17.34 3.97 -1.25
CA LEU A 86 -17.13 3.33 0.05
C LEU A 86 -15.99 2.32 0.04
N ASN A 87 -15.39 2.07 -1.12
CA ASN A 87 -14.25 1.14 -1.20
C ASN A 87 -13.09 1.67 -0.37
N ASP A 88 -12.57 0.83 0.50
CA ASP A 88 -11.42 1.14 1.36
C ASP A 88 -10.40 0.02 1.38
N MET A 89 -9.13 0.39 1.47
CA MET A 89 -8.03 -0.52 1.66
C MET A 89 -7.03 0.06 2.66
N THR A 90 -6.89 -0.62 3.78
CA THR A 90 -5.90 -0.26 4.81
C THR A 90 -4.74 -1.26 4.80
N LEU A 91 -3.51 -0.74 4.80
CA LEU A 91 -2.28 -1.50 4.96
C LEU A 91 -1.58 -1.08 6.25
N THR A 92 -1.32 -2.03 7.13
CA THR A 92 -0.59 -1.79 8.38
C THR A 92 0.58 -2.76 8.48
N GLN A 93 1.71 -2.29 9.00
CA GLN A 93 2.87 -3.13 9.31
C GLN A 93 2.99 -3.28 10.82
N ASN A 94 3.12 -4.51 11.31
CA ASN A 94 3.35 -4.78 12.72
C ASN A 94 4.85 -4.70 13.08
N ASP A 95 5.17 -4.82 14.37
CA ASP A 95 6.54 -4.72 14.88
C ASP A 95 7.47 -5.84 14.34
N GLU A 96 6.91 -6.97 13.93
CA GLU A 96 7.65 -8.06 13.29
C GLU A 96 7.89 -7.84 11.79
N GLY A 97 7.39 -6.73 11.23
CA GLY A 97 7.52 -6.40 9.81
C GLY A 97 6.45 -7.01 8.90
N ARG A 98 5.47 -7.76 9.44
CA ARG A 98 4.39 -8.33 8.64
C ARG A 98 3.37 -7.27 8.24
N ILE A 99 2.88 -7.37 7.00
CA ILE A 99 1.84 -6.49 6.48
C ILE A 99 0.46 -7.16 6.67
N THR A 100 -0.44 -6.43 7.31
CA THR A 100 -1.87 -6.76 7.36
C THR A 100 -2.61 -5.86 6.37
N ALA A 101 -3.41 -6.47 5.51
CA ALA A 101 -4.29 -5.78 4.57
C ALA A 101 -5.75 -6.02 4.95
N THR A 102 -6.53 -4.95 5.09
CA THR A 102 -7.98 -5.01 5.23
C THR A 102 -8.62 -4.34 4.03
N LEU A 103 -9.59 -5.01 3.43
CA LEU A 103 -10.29 -4.58 2.22
C LEU A 103 -11.79 -4.50 2.54
N ASP A 104 -12.41 -3.38 2.18
CA ASP A 104 -13.87 -3.21 2.10
C ASP A 104 -14.20 -2.79 0.66
N LEU A 105 -14.86 -3.67 -0.08
CA LEU A 105 -15.02 -3.54 -1.52
C LEU A 105 -16.50 -3.66 -1.90
N ASP A 106 -16.91 -2.89 -2.90
CA ASP A 106 -18.18 -3.10 -3.57
C ASP A 106 -18.31 -4.52 -4.16
N VAL A 107 -19.54 -4.92 -4.48
CA VAL A 107 -19.81 -6.30 -4.94
C VAL A 107 -19.09 -6.64 -6.25
N LEU A 108 -18.91 -5.69 -7.16
CA LEU A 108 -18.27 -5.95 -8.45
C LEU A 108 -16.77 -6.16 -8.27
N THR A 109 -16.10 -5.23 -7.59
CA THR A 109 -14.66 -5.33 -7.28
C THR A 109 -14.36 -6.57 -6.42
N GLY A 110 -15.25 -6.90 -5.48
CA GLY A 110 -15.16 -8.11 -4.67
C GLY A 110 -15.31 -9.41 -5.49
N GLU A 111 -16.21 -9.42 -6.48
CA GLU A 111 -16.39 -10.54 -7.41
C GLU A 111 -15.17 -10.70 -8.32
N GLU A 112 -14.63 -9.60 -8.86
CA GLU A 112 -13.41 -9.59 -9.68
C GLU A 112 -12.21 -10.16 -8.90
N LEU A 113 -12.02 -9.70 -7.66
CA LEU A 113 -10.98 -10.22 -6.78
C LEU A 113 -11.15 -11.73 -6.53
N THR A 114 -12.36 -12.16 -6.19
CA THR A 114 -12.67 -13.57 -5.95
C THR A 114 -12.44 -14.41 -7.19
N THR A 115 -12.88 -13.93 -8.35
CA THR A 115 -12.70 -14.59 -9.66
C THR A 115 -11.23 -14.72 -10.03
N ALA A 116 -10.43 -13.66 -9.82
CA ALA A 116 -9.00 -13.69 -10.08
C ALA A 116 -8.25 -14.70 -9.17
N LEU A 117 -8.65 -14.82 -7.92
CA LEU A 117 -8.01 -15.72 -6.96
C LEU A 117 -8.48 -17.18 -7.09
N ALA A 118 -9.73 -17.42 -7.48
CA ALA A 118 -10.37 -18.76 -7.44
C ALA A 118 -9.55 -19.87 -8.12
N PRO A 119 -9.03 -19.72 -9.37
CA PRO A 119 -8.26 -20.76 -10.03
C PRO A 119 -6.93 -21.06 -9.31
N LEU A 120 -6.34 -20.05 -8.64
CA LEU A 120 -5.05 -20.14 -7.96
C LEU A 120 -5.15 -20.70 -6.52
N THR A 121 -6.36 -20.75 -5.96
CA THR A 121 -6.62 -21.22 -4.59
C THR A 121 -6.96 -22.70 -4.50
N ARG A 122 -7.03 -23.41 -5.63
CA ARG A 122 -7.34 -24.85 -5.66
C ARG A 122 -6.29 -25.63 -4.87
N PRO A 123 -6.70 -26.62 -4.04
CA PRO A 123 -5.75 -27.51 -3.40
C PRO A 123 -4.89 -28.24 -4.44
N ILE A 124 -3.60 -28.33 -4.20
CA ILE A 124 -2.66 -29.08 -5.03
C ILE A 124 -2.17 -30.26 -4.21
N PRO A 125 -2.55 -31.51 -4.53
CA PRO A 125 -2.04 -32.69 -3.85
C PRO A 125 -0.53 -32.79 -3.95
N GLN A 126 0.10 -33.36 -2.94
CA GLN A 126 1.54 -33.65 -2.97
C GLN A 126 1.85 -34.79 -3.94
N PRO A 127 3.12 -34.96 -4.37
CA PRO A 127 3.53 -36.03 -5.29
C PRO A 127 3.22 -37.44 -4.79
N ASP A 128 3.12 -37.64 -3.47
CA ASP A 128 2.75 -38.90 -2.82
C ASP A 128 1.22 -39.14 -2.75
N GLY A 129 0.40 -38.21 -3.29
CA GLY A 129 -1.04 -38.28 -3.29
C GLY A 129 -1.71 -37.76 -2.01
N THR A 130 -0.95 -37.29 -1.03
CA THR A 130 -1.52 -36.67 0.18
C THR A 130 -2.17 -35.30 -0.15
N PRO A 131 -3.22 -34.88 0.59
CA PRO A 131 -3.84 -33.59 0.37
C PRO A 131 -2.88 -32.42 0.53
N ASP A 132 -3.19 -31.28 -0.12
CA ASP A 132 -2.46 -30.02 0.06
C ASP A 132 -2.39 -29.64 1.56
N PRO A 133 -1.20 -29.56 2.16
CA PRO A 133 -1.05 -29.26 3.59
C PRO A 133 -1.45 -27.82 3.94
N ARG A 134 -1.54 -26.92 2.95
CA ARG A 134 -1.85 -25.51 3.19
C ARG A 134 -3.35 -25.31 3.44
N PRO A 135 -3.74 -24.63 4.53
CA PRO A 135 -5.14 -24.29 4.78
C PRO A 135 -5.64 -23.24 3.74
N ALA A 136 -6.93 -23.15 3.56
CA ALA A 136 -7.54 -22.25 2.58
C ALA A 136 -7.13 -20.76 2.72
N PRO A 137 -6.99 -20.18 3.91
CA PRO A 137 -6.47 -18.81 4.06
C PRO A 137 -5.06 -18.63 3.50
N GLN A 138 -4.17 -19.60 3.72
CA GLN A 138 -2.80 -19.55 3.20
C GLN A 138 -2.80 -19.65 1.67
N ARG A 139 -3.59 -20.54 1.07
CA ARG A 139 -3.72 -20.62 -0.39
C ARG A 139 -4.23 -19.34 -1.01
N ARG A 140 -5.16 -18.62 -0.35
CA ARG A 140 -5.62 -17.28 -0.81
C ARG A 140 -4.51 -16.24 -0.76
N ALA A 141 -3.71 -16.21 0.29
CA ALA A 141 -2.56 -15.30 0.40
C ALA A 141 -1.49 -15.60 -0.68
N ASP A 142 -1.20 -16.88 -0.93
CA ASP A 142 -0.29 -17.31 -2.00
C ASP A 142 -0.82 -16.88 -3.39
N ALA A 143 -2.13 -17.07 -3.62
CA ALA A 143 -2.80 -16.67 -4.86
C ALA A 143 -2.70 -15.16 -5.10
N LEU A 144 -2.93 -14.34 -4.07
CA LEU A 144 -2.74 -12.89 -4.15
C LEU A 144 -1.28 -12.55 -4.50
N GLY A 145 -0.31 -13.22 -3.89
CA GLY A 145 1.10 -13.05 -4.21
C GLY A 145 1.40 -13.39 -5.68
N HIS A 146 0.74 -14.40 -6.27
CA HIS A 146 0.85 -14.71 -7.69
C HIS A 146 0.31 -13.60 -8.58
N VAL A 147 -0.87 -13.07 -8.28
CA VAL A 147 -1.48 -11.96 -9.04
C VAL A 147 -0.57 -10.73 -9.00
N ILE A 148 -0.05 -10.37 -7.82
CA ILE A 148 0.87 -9.24 -7.66
C ILE A 148 2.15 -9.45 -8.49
N ARG A 149 2.78 -10.62 -8.41
CA ARG A 149 3.98 -10.91 -9.18
C ARG A 149 3.71 -10.87 -10.68
N HIS A 150 2.60 -11.44 -11.14
CA HIS A 150 2.20 -11.37 -12.55
C HIS A 150 2.04 -9.92 -13.02
N TYR A 151 1.39 -9.08 -12.24
CA TYR A 151 1.28 -7.65 -12.52
C TYR A 151 2.66 -6.97 -12.58
N LEU A 152 3.54 -7.25 -11.60
CA LEU A 152 4.88 -6.65 -11.54
C LEU A 152 5.81 -7.10 -12.68
N HIS A 153 5.61 -8.28 -13.27
CA HIS A 153 6.35 -8.74 -14.45
C HIS A 153 5.78 -8.24 -15.78
N GLY A 154 4.55 -7.73 -15.80
CA GLY A 154 3.92 -7.19 -17.02
C GLY A 154 4.61 -5.92 -17.51
N TYR A 155 4.81 -5.79 -18.83
CA TYR A 155 5.41 -4.60 -19.44
C TYR A 155 4.40 -3.45 -19.65
N GLN A 156 3.12 -3.75 -19.75
CA GLN A 156 2.04 -2.76 -19.96
C GLN A 156 1.41 -2.35 -18.62
N ARG A 157 2.14 -1.57 -17.84
CA ARG A 157 1.67 -1.04 -16.57
C ARG A 157 2.03 0.43 -16.43
N PRO A 158 1.24 1.21 -15.66
CA PRO A 158 1.55 2.61 -15.40
C PRO A 158 2.94 2.78 -14.80
N THR A 159 3.68 3.76 -15.30
CA THR A 159 4.96 4.15 -14.70
C THR A 159 4.71 5.05 -13.49
N SER A 160 5.51 4.88 -12.46
CA SER A 160 5.57 5.81 -11.33
C SER A 160 6.86 6.61 -11.42
N GLY A 161 6.71 7.92 -11.63
CA GLY A 161 7.88 8.79 -11.81
C GLY A 161 8.74 8.41 -13.02
N GLY A 162 8.16 7.87 -14.10
CA GLY A 162 8.88 7.46 -15.32
C GLY A 162 9.56 6.08 -15.23
N VAL A 163 9.41 5.37 -14.12
CA VAL A 163 9.97 4.02 -13.92
C VAL A 163 8.82 3.04 -13.70
N LEU A 164 8.93 1.84 -14.27
CA LEU A 164 7.97 0.75 -13.99
C LEU A 164 8.03 0.37 -12.51
N PRO A 165 6.90 0.13 -11.84
CA PRO A 165 6.88 -0.35 -10.46
C PRO A 165 7.69 -1.64 -10.32
N HIS A 166 8.60 -1.70 -9.35
CA HIS A 166 9.45 -2.85 -9.09
C HIS A 166 9.76 -2.95 -7.59
N VAL A 167 10.13 -4.14 -7.16
CA VAL A 167 10.65 -4.36 -5.80
C VAL A 167 12.11 -3.94 -5.78
N THR A 168 12.48 -3.03 -4.88
CA THR A 168 13.88 -2.61 -4.70
C THR A 168 14.46 -3.27 -3.46
N LEU A 169 15.48 -4.09 -3.67
CA LEU A 169 16.33 -4.65 -2.62
C LEU A 169 17.62 -3.81 -2.53
N ILE A 170 17.94 -3.34 -1.33
CA ILE A 170 19.21 -2.69 -1.03
C ILE A 170 20.05 -3.70 -0.26
N ARG A 171 21.17 -4.08 -0.84
CA ARG A 171 22.07 -5.09 -0.30
C ARG A 171 23.45 -4.50 -0.06
N PRO A 172 23.99 -4.48 1.17
CA PRO A 172 25.36 -4.04 1.44
C PRO A 172 26.39 -4.92 0.71
N PRO A 173 27.55 -4.36 0.28
CA PRO A 173 28.57 -5.12 -0.45
C PRO A 173 29.06 -6.36 0.29
N THR A 174 29.14 -6.29 1.62
CA THR A 174 29.58 -7.39 2.48
C THR A 174 28.65 -8.61 2.44
N THR A 175 27.34 -8.37 2.20
CA THR A 175 26.36 -9.46 2.08
C THR A 175 26.15 -9.91 0.62
N ALA A 176 26.44 -9.03 -0.36
CA ALA A 176 26.16 -9.30 -1.78
C ALA A 176 27.11 -10.32 -2.43
N PHE A 177 28.35 -10.44 -1.97
CA PHE A 177 29.38 -11.25 -2.64
C PHE A 177 29.97 -12.38 -1.78
N GLY A 178 29.33 -12.72 -0.64
CA GLY A 178 29.69 -13.89 0.16
C GLY A 178 31.09 -13.85 0.82
N GLN A 179 31.78 -12.74 0.76
CA GLN A 179 33.05 -12.55 1.44
C GLN A 179 32.86 -11.58 2.62
N PRO A 180 33.07 -12.02 3.85
CA PRO A 180 33.12 -11.09 4.97
C PRO A 180 34.40 -10.26 4.80
N THR A 181 34.27 -9.01 4.36
CA THR A 181 35.37 -8.06 4.55
C THR A 181 35.50 -7.81 6.05
N PRO A 182 36.70 -7.99 6.65
CA PRO A 182 36.87 -7.68 8.05
C PRO A 182 36.69 -6.18 8.23
N THR A 183 35.53 -5.79 8.77
CA THR A 183 35.31 -4.45 9.29
C THR A 183 36.26 -4.24 10.48
N PRO A 184 37.13 -3.24 10.47
CA PRO A 184 37.85 -2.85 11.67
C PRO A 184 36.86 -2.23 12.62
N THR A 185 36.65 -2.86 13.76
CA THR A 185 35.76 -2.48 14.88
C THR A 185 34.28 -2.89 14.76
N GLY A 186 33.95 -3.92 15.53
CA GLY A 186 32.67 -4.54 15.74
C GLY A 186 31.53 -3.61 16.12
N THR A 187 30.78 -3.13 15.13
CA THR A 187 29.45 -2.57 15.32
C THR A 187 28.65 -2.71 14.04
N ALA A 188 27.46 -3.23 14.21
CA ALA A 188 26.35 -3.34 13.26
C ALA A 188 26.51 -4.36 12.12
N THR A 189 25.80 -5.44 12.26
CA THR A 189 25.42 -6.35 11.18
C THR A 189 24.76 -5.53 10.07
N GLU A 190 25.44 -5.36 8.94
CA GLU A 190 24.83 -4.82 7.73
C GLU A 190 23.68 -5.75 7.32
N VAL A 191 22.48 -5.21 7.23
CA VAL A 191 21.24 -5.96 7.01
C VAL A 191 20.70 -5.59 5.64
N ASP A 192 20.18 -6.57 4.91
CA ASP A 192 19.47 -6.36 3.66
C ASP A 192 18.13 -5.63 3.89
N PHE A 193 17.74 -4.72 2.98
CA PHE A 193 16.53 -3.92 3.13
C PHE A 193 15.66 -3.93 1.88
N LEU A 194 14.34 -3.93 2.09
CA LEU A 194 13.36 -3.58 1.06
C LEU A 194 12.91 -2.13 1.21
N ALA A 195 12.69 -1.46 0.10
CA ALA A 195 12.40 -0.02 0.07
C ALA A 195 11.13 0.39 0.84
N PHE A 196 10.13 -0.49 0.95
CA PHE A 196 8.87 -0.19 1.63
C PHE A 196 8.77 -0.84 3.00
N THR A 197 9.14 -2.12 3.11
CA THR A 197 8.88 -2.92 4.32
C THR A 197 10.05 -2.97 5.29
N GLY A 198 11.24 -2.55 4.85
CA GLY A 198 12.39 -2.42 5.74
C GLY A 198 13.33 -3.62 5.77
N PRO A 199 13.96 -3.91 6.91
CA PRO A 199 14.98 -4.96 7.02
C PRO A 199 14.41 -6.35 6.74
N ILE A 200 15.21 -7.18 6.08
CA ILE A 200 14.90 -8.58 5.77
C ILE A 200 16.11 -9.47 6.06
N SER A 201 15.86 -10.76 6.20
CA SER A 201 16.93 -11.75 6.35
C SER A 201 17.70 -11.96 5.04
N CYS A 202 18.96 -12.40 5.14
CA CYS A 202 19.77 -12.78 3.98
C CYS A 202 19.09 -13.86 3.13
N HIS A 203 18.39 -14.82 3.74
CA HIS A 203 17.65 -15.85 3.03
C HIS A 203 16.59 -15.26 2.08
N THR A 204 15.80 -14.29 2.53
CA THR A 204 14.82 -13.59 1.70
C THR A 204 15.51 -12.75 0.63
N ALA A 205 16.62 -12.10 0.95
CA ALA A 205 17.40 -11.33 0.00
C ALA A 205 18.00 -12.23 -1.11
N ASP A 206 18.52 -13.42 -0.75
CA ASP A 206 19.04 -14.41 -1.69
C ASP A 206 17.93 -14.90 -2.64
N LEU A 207 16.74 -15.15 -2.13
CA LEU A 207 15.59 -15.53 -2.96
C LEU A 207 15.25 -14.44 -4.00
N ILE A 208 15.30 -13.18 -3.62
CA ILE A 208 15.04 -12.05 -4.54
C ILE A 208 16.16 -11.94 -5.58
N THR A 209 17.41 -12.12 -5.18
CA THR A 209 18.56 -11.99 -6.09
C THR A 209 18.67 -13.11 -7.12
N CYS A 210 17.99 -14.24 -6.94
CA CYS A 210 17.97 -15.33 -7.93
C CYS A 210 17.32 -14.93 -9.27
N ASP A 211 16.40 -13.96 -9.27
CA ASP A 211 15.72 -13.48 -10.48
C ASP A 211 15.50 -11.96 -10.39
N CYS A 212 16.59 -11.19 -10.52
CA CYS A 212 16.55 -9.74 -10.45
C CYS A 212 17.51 -9.08 -11.42
N THR A 213 17.27 -7.79 -11.72
CA THR A 213 18.29 -6.93 -12.34
C THR A 213 19.15 -6.35 -11.23
N LEU A 214 20.48 -6.55 -11.31
CA LEU A 214 21.42 -6.01 -10.35
C LEU A 214 22.01 -4.71 -10.88
N ASP A 215 21.80 -3.63 -10.14
CA ASP A 215 22.47 -2.35 -10.36
C ASP A 215 23.41 -2.07 -9.19
N THR A 216 24.65 -1.65 -9.48
CA THR A 216 25.60 -1.23 -8.45
C THR A 216 25.54 0.28 -8.27
N ALA A 217 25.43 0.73 -7.02
CA ALA A 217 25.53 2.13 -6.66
C ALA A 217 26.75 2.31 -5.75
N HIS A 218 27.63 3.27 -6.09
CA HIS A 218 28.71 3.68 -5.22
C HIS A 218 28.20 4.74 -4.26
N LEU A 219 28.41 4.52 -2.97
CA LEU A 219 28.02 5.45 -1.92
C LEU A 219 29.26 6.18 -1.39
N ASP A 220 29.10 7.44 -0.97
CA ASP A 220 30.13 8.13 -0.18
C ASP A 220 30.10 7.64 1.30
N HIS A 221 30.98 8.22 2.12
CA HIS A 221 31.11 7.87 3.54
C HIS A 221 29.85 8.20 4.37
N ASN A 222 28.93 9.03 3.85
CA ASN A 222 27.63 9.33 4.47
C ASN A 222 26.50 8.43 3.93
N GLY A 223 26.82 7.45 3.09
CA GLY A 223 25.83 6.58 2.45
C GLY A 223 25.03 7.24 1.33
N VAL A 224 25.50 8.36 0.78
CA VAL A 224 24.86 9.07 -0.32
C VAL A 224 25.39 8.55 -1.66
N PRO A 225 24.53 8.15 -2.61
CA PRO A 225 24.98 7.72 -3.93
C PRO A 225 25.79 8.79 -4.66
N LEU A 226 26.90 8.38 -5.26
CA LEU A 226 27.71 9.23 -6.14
C LEU A 226 27.02 9.37 -7.50
N ASP A 227 27.33 10.46 -8.23
CA ASP A 227 26.68 10.80 -9.50
C ASP A 227 26.86 9.70 -10.57
N ILE A 228 25.78 9.41 -11.33
CA ILE A 228 25.74 8.39 -12.37
C ILE A 228 25.78 9.00 -13.79
N GLY A 229 26.14 10.28 -13.95
CA GLY A 229 26.43 10.93 -15.23
C GLY A 229 25.37 11.85 -15.83
N ARG A 230 25.81 12.72 -16.75
CA ARG A 230 25.08 13.86 -17.32
C ARG A 230 24.60 13.60 -18.74
N SER A 231 23.35 14.00 -19.11
CA SER A 231 23.10 14.61 -20.45
C SER A 231 21.68 15.10 -20.79
N LYS A 232 20.66 15.06 -19.93
CA LYS A 232 19.28 15.46 -20.33
C LYS A 232 18.55 16.27 -19.27
N ARG A 233 17.59 17.14 -19.69
CA ARG A 233 16.70 17.92 -18.81
C ARG A 233 15.89 17.06 -17.84
N LEU A 234 15.44 15.89 -18.26
CA LEU A 234 14.71 14.98 -17.41
C LEU A 234 15.69 14.12 -16.62
N PHE A 235 15.40 13.93 -15.34
CA PHE A 235 16.12 12.96 -14.51
C PHE A 235 16.00 11.57 -15.12
N THR A 236 17.15 10.98 -15.46
CA THR A 236 17.17 9.62 -16.01
C THR A 236 16.72 8.60 -14.96
N PRO A 237 16.30 7.39 -15.37
CA PRO A 237 15.94 6.33 -14.43
C PRO A 237 17.04 6.06 -13.40
N GLU A 238 18.31 6.12 -13.78
CA GLU A 238 19.46 5.88 -12.92
C GLU A 238 19.59 6.98 -11.86
N ILE A 239 19.51 8.26 -12.25
CA ILE A 239 19.52 9.38 -11.30
C ILE A 239 18.30 9.28 -10.37
N ARG A 240 17.14 8.92 -10.87
CA ARG A 240 15.95 8.73 -10.02
C ARG A 240 16.12 7.58 -9.02
N LYS A 241 16.76 6.47 -9.42
CA LYS A 241 17.11 5.38 -8.49
C LYS A 241 18.05 5.89 -7.40
N ALA A 242 19.10 6.65 -7.78
CA ALA A 242 20.05 7.23 -6.82
C ALA A 242 19.36 8.22 -5.86
N LEU A 243 18.48 9.09 -6.37
CA LEU A 243 17.64 9.97 -5.54
C LEU A 243 16.76 9.14 -4.61
N GLY A 244 16.18 8.04 -5.10
CA GLY A 244 15.39 7.11 -4.29
C GLY A 244 16.18 6.47 -3.14
N LEU A 245 17.43 6.11 -3.37
CA LEU A 245 18.34 5.59 -2.34
C LEU A 245 18.65 6.64 -1.27
N ARG A 246 18.92 7.88 -1.68
CA ARG A 246 19.24 8.98 -0.76
C ARG A 246 18.02 9.45 0.03
N ASP A 247 16.92 9.79 -0.67
CA ASP A 247 15.76 10.48 -0.09
C ASP A 247 14.72 9.53 0.49
N GLN A 248 14.65 8.27 0.00
CA GLN A 248 13.77 7.18 0.45
C GLN A 248 12.27 7.54 0.51
N GLY A 249 11.86 8.50 -0.28
CA GLY A 249 10.51 9.05 -0.37
C GLY A 249 10.53 10.55 -0.54
N CYS A 250 9.41 11.20 -0.22
CA CYS A 250 9.36 12.65 -0.25
C CYS A 250 10.31 13.23 0.80
N ALA A 251 11.28 14.03 0.35
CA ALA A 251 12.30 14.61 1.22
C ALA A 251 11.78 15.74 2.11
N PHE A 252 10.58 16.27 1.84
CA PHE A 252 10.01 17.36 2.62
C PHE A 252 9.85 16.96 4.09
N PRO A 253 10.26 17.79 5.07
CA PRO A 253 10.21 17.49 6.49
C PRO A 253 8.81 17.04 6.93
N GLY A 254 8.72 15.93 7.69
CA GLY A 254 7.46 15.37 8.17
C GLY A 254 6.63 14.59 7.15
N CYS A 255 7.03 14.50 5.87
CA CYS A 255 6.28 13.78 4.86
C CYS A 255 6.67 12.30 4.76
N GLY A 256 5.68 11.41 4.91
CA GLY A 256 5.89 9.97 4.85
C GLY A 256 5.62 9.32 3.48
N ARG A 257 5.42 10.07 2.39
CA ARG A 257 5.05 9.50 1.09
C ARG A 257 6.20 8.74 0.43
N PRO A 258 5.94 7.53 -0.11
CA PRO A 258 6.96 6.67 -0.67
C PRO A 258 7.53 7.20 -2.00
N ILE A 259 8.67 6.65 -2.44
CA ILE A 259 9.38 7.02 -3.68
C ILE A 259 8.44 6.99 -4.89
N ALA A 260 7.58 5.99 -4.97
CA ALA A 260 6.63 5.81 -6.08
C ALA A 260 5.66 6.99 -6.27
N TRP A 261 5.43 7.80 -5.23
CA TRP A 261 4.54 8.97 -5.26
C TRP A 261 5.30 10.29 -5.42
N CYS A 262 6.60 10.21 -5.74
CA CYS A 262 7.46 11.38 -5.82
C CYS A 262 7.92 11.67 -7.24
N ASP A 263 7.95 12.96 -7.57
CA ASP A 263 8.63 13.50 -8.73
C ASP A 263 10.04 13.93 -8.35
N ALA A 264 10.99 13.84 -9.29
CA ALA A 264 12.31 14.44 -9.11
C ALA A 264 12.22 15.93 -9.45
N HIS A 265 12.63 16.76 -8.50
CA HIS A 265 12.62 18.22 -8.59
C HIS A 265 14.06 18.75 -8.64
N HIS A 266 14.31 19.77 -9.49
CA HIS A 266 15.59 20.46 -9.54
C HIS A 266 15.68 21.49 -8.42
N ILE A 267 16.68 21.38 -7.56
CA ILE A 267 16.94 22.36 -6.47
C ILE A 267 17.23 23.73 -7.05
N HIS A 268 18.18 23.82 -8.01
CA HIS A 268 18.38 24.98 -8.86
C HIS A 268 17.57 24.77 -10.15
N HIS A 269 16.61 25.64 -10.39
CA HIS A 269 15.67 25.48 -11.51
C HIS A 269 16.39 25.42 -12.85
N TRP A 270 15.97 24.47 -13.72
CA TRP A 270 16.56 24.27 -15.04
C TRP A 270 16.54 25.53 -15.92
N HIS A 271 15.43 26.27 -15.92
CA HIS A 271 15.28 27.47 -16.75
C HIS A 271 15.75 28.75 -16.07
N ALA A 272 15.44 28.95 -14.81
CA ALA A 272 15.75 30.20 -14.11
C ALA A 272 17.22 30.28 -13.68
N ASP A 273 17.79 29.13 -13.22
CA ASP A 273 19.12 29.13 -12.59
C ASP A 273 20.16 28.35 -13.39
N HIS A 274 19.81 27.92 -14.61
CA HIS A 274 20.64 27.04 -15.44
C HIS A 274 21.09 25.76 -14.71
N GLY A 275 20.25 25.24 -13.81
CA GLY A 275 20.54 24.09 -12.98
C GLY A 275 20.75 22.81 -13.80
N HIS A 276 21.80 22.06 -13.48
CA HIS A 276 22.09 20.78 -14.16
C HIS A 276 21.20 19.66 -13.64
N THR A 277 20.90 18.69 -14.51
CA THR A 277 20.23 17.44 -14.11
C THR A 277 21.27 16.45 -13.58
N CYS A 278 21.48 16.44 -12.29
CA CYS A 278 22.40 15.54 -11.59
C CYS A 278 21.88 15.24 -10.19
N LEU A 279 22.51 14.28 -9.50
CA LEU A 279 22.12 13.89 -8.16
C LEU A 279 22.19 15.05 -7.15
N ASP A 280 23.23 15.88 -7.26
CA ASP A 280 23.45 17.02 -6.35
C ASP A 280 22.48 18.20 -6.61
N ASN A 281 21.78 18.19 -7.73
CA ASN A 281 20.74 19.18 -8.04
C ASN A 281 19.33 18.56 -8.09
N GLY A 282 19.17 17.35 -7.60
CA GLY A 282 17.89 16.66 -7.57
C GLY A 282 17.39 16.41 -6.16
N VAL A 283 16.07 16.39 -5.97
CA VAL A 283 15.39 15.98 -4.74
C VAL A 283 14.06 15.31 -5.06
N LEU A 284 13.66 14.31 -4.29
CA LEU A 284 12.35 13.68 -4.44
C LEU A 284 11.29 14.42 -3.63
N LEU A 285 10.25 14.88 -4.30
CA LEU A 285 9.08 15.52 -3.67
C LEU A 285 7.80 14.86 -4.16
N CYS A 286 6.88 14.57 -3.25
CA CYS A 286 5.55 14.14 -3.65
C CYS A 286 4.81 15.29 -4.36
N ARG A 287 3.77 14.98 -5.14
CA ARG A 287 3.02 15.97 -5.93
C ARG A 287 2.60 17.19 -5.12
N HIS A 288 2.12 16.99 -3.89
CA HIS A 288 1.72 18.08 -2.99
C HIS A 288 2.89 19.02 -2.67
N HIS A 289 4.02 18.48 -2.20
CA HIS A 289 5.19 19.27 -1.83
C HIS A 289 5.96 19.81 -3.03
N HIS A 290 5.93 19.12 -4.17
CA HIS A 290 6.46 19.63 -5.43
C HIS A 290 5.71 20.90 -5.86
N THR A 291 4.38 20.88 -5.79
CA THR A 291 3.54 22.05 -6.06
C THR A 291 3.77 23.16 -5.04
N LEU A 292 3.88 22.81 -3.74
CA LEU A 292 4.16 23.78 -2.68
C LEU A 292 5.45 24.55 -2.94
N ILE A 293 6.55 23.87 -3.25
CA ILE A 293 7.86 24.50 -3.54
C ILE A 293 7.76 25.46 -4.75
N HIS A 294 7.04 25.08 -5.81
CA HIS A 294 6.90 25.90 -7.00
C HIS A 294 6.02 27.16 -6.81
N HIS A 295 5.15 27.18 -5.82
CA HIS A 295 4.18 28.25 -5.61
C HIS A 295 4.39 29.06 -4.34
N THR A 296 5.49 28.81 -3.62
CA THR A 296 5.82 29.52 -2.37
C THR A 296 7.32 29.82 -2.31
N ASP A 297 7.71 30.62 -1.31
CA ASP A 297 9.09 31.03 -1.09
C ASP A 297 9.91 30.00 -0.30
N TRP A 298 9.52 28.72 -0.30
CA TRP A 298 10.34 27.64 0.23
C TRP A 298 11.59 27.47 -0.60
N GLN A 299 12.74 27.37 0.08
CA GLN A 299 14.03 27.10 -0.57
C GLN A 299 14.55 25.72 -0.18
N ILE A 300 15.32 25.11 -1.08
CA ILE A 300 15.96 23.81 -0.86
C ILE A 300 17.45 23.96 -1.16
N TYR A 301 18.30 23.35 -0.35
CA TYR A 301 19.73 23.20 -0.62
C TYR A 301 20.23 21.86 -0.11
N LEU A 302 21.39 21.41 -0.61
CA LEU A 302 22.08 20.25 -0.04
C LEU A 302 23.03 20.71 1.07
N GLY A 303 22.87 20.10 2.24
CA GLY A 303 23.79 20.31 3.35
C GLY A 303 25.16 19.65 3.11
N PRO A 304 26.12 19.84 4.03
CA PRO A 304 27.44 19.20 3.97
C PRO A 304 27.38 17.67 3.94
N ASP A 305 26.31 17.11 4.51
CA ASP A 305 25.99 15.68 4.53
C ASP A 305 25.33 15.20 3.21
N ARG A 306 25.26 16.07 2.20
CA ARG A 306 24.62 15.85 0.90
C ARG A 306 23.13 15.43 0.99
N HIS A 307 22.47 15.69 2.12
CA HIS A 307 21.03 15.52 2.26
C HIS A 307 20.30 16.86 2.02
N PRO A 308 19.05 16.82 1.54
CA PRO A 308 18.26 18.02 1.34
C PRO A 308 17.93 18.73 2.67
N TRP A 309 18.04 20.04 2.67
CA TRP A 309 17.60 20.93 3.72
C TRP A 309 16.60 21.93 3.16
N PHE A 310 15.65 22.32 3.97
CA PHE A 310 14.52 23.17 3.60
C PHE A 310 14.50 24.41 4.46
N ILE A 311 14.30 25.56 3.80
CA ILE A 311 14.16 26.85 4.47
C ILE A 311 12.71 27.31 4.23
N PRO A 312 11.89 27.46 5.28
CA PRO A 312 10.54 27.94 5.15
C PRO A 312 10.52 29.44 4.76
N PRO A 313 9.42 29.92 4.18
CA PRO A 313 9.18 31.35 4.00
C PRO A 313 9.31 32.11 5.31
N THR A 314 9.74 33.37 5.24
CA THR A 314 9.81 34.26 6.40
C THR A 314 8.43 34.40 7.04
N ASP A 315 8.34 34.23 8.35
CA ASP A 315 7.10 34.42 9.10
C ASP A 315 6.68 35.91 9.04
N PRO A 316 5.52 36.23 8.44
CA PRO A 316 5.04 37.61 8.37
C PRO A 316 4.84 38.28 9.73
N LYS A 317 4.60 37.51 10.78
CA LYS A 317 4.44 37.98 12.15
C LYS A 317 5.76 38.29 12.84
N HIS A 318 6.83 37.67 12.36
CA HIS A 318 8.19 37.79 12.91
C HIS A 318 9.24 37.99 11.79
N PRO A 319 9.15 39.08 10.99
CA PRO A 319 9.96 39.26 9.78
C PRO A 319 11.48 39.33 10.05
N ASN A 320 11.88 39.66 11.27
CA ASN A 320 13.29 39.78 11.68
C ASN A 320 13.85 38.47 12.28
N ARG A 321 13.02 37.41 12.45
CA ARG A 321 13.48 36.11 12.91
C ARG A 321 14.04 35.33 11.72
N PRO A 322 15.31 34.91 11.77
CA PRO A 322 15.84 34.06 10.70
C PRO A 322 15.03 32.75 10.64
N PRO A 323 14.72 32.26 9.41
CA PRO A 323 13.98 31.02 9.26
C PRO A 323 14.81 29.85 9.79
N GLU A 324 14.15 28.89 10.41
CA GLU A 324 14.76 27.66 10.85
C GLU A 324 15.07 26.76 9.64
N HIS A 325 16.30 26.25 9.54
CA HIS A 325 16.67 25.32 8.51
C HIS A 325 16.26 23.90 8.93
N LEU A 326 15.37 23.30 8.16
CA LEU A 326 14.80 21.98 8.45
C LEU A 326 15.48 20.91 7.58
N ARG A 327 16.15 19.97 8.22
CA ARG A 327 16.74 18.82 7.50
C ARG A 327 15.63 17.90 6.99
N SER A 328 15.81 17.37 5.77
CA SER A 328 14.96 16.27 5.32
C SER A 328 15.07 15.12 6.32
N HIS A 329 13.94 14.46 6.61
CA HIS A 329 14.01 13.22 7.34
C HIS A 329 14.26 12.09 6.34
N ALA A 330 15.47 11.94 5.88
CA ALA A 330 15.88 10.71 5.23
C ALA A 330 15.59 9.58 6.22
N ARG A 331 14.67 8.70 5.87
CA ARG A 331 14.16 7.66 6.77
C ARG A 331 15.21 6.68 7.21
N ARG A 332 16.38 6.65 6.53
CA ARG A 332 17.51 5.77 6.84
C ARG A 332 18.79 6.42 6.38
N THR A 333 19.75 6.46 7.24
CA THR A 333 21.14 6.49 6.85
C THR A 333 21.54 5.07 6.50
N LEU A 334 22.07 4.85 5.30
CA LEU A 334 22.69 3.57 4.92
C LEU A 334 24.01 3.34 5.67
N THR A 335 24.46 4.32 6.45
CA THR A 335 25.60 4.23 7.34
C THR A 335 25.13 4.11 8.77
N THR A 336 25.57 3.06 9.43
CA THR A 336 25.40 2.81 10.86
C THR A 336 26.39 3.66 11.66
N GLU A 337 26.40 4.96 11.52
CA GLU A 337 27.01 5.76 12.57
C GLU A 337 26.01 5.90 13.72
N SER A 338 26.26 5.12 14.76
CA SER A 338 25.80 5.36 16.09
C SER A 338 25.94 6.85 16.39
N ALA A 339 24.82 7.51 16.69
CA ALA A 339 24.84 8.74 17.43
C ALA A 339 25.43 8.42 18.83
N ALA A 340 26.74 8.46 18.92
CA ALA A 340 27.46 8.53 20.17
C ALA A 340 27.76 10.00 20.41
N ALA A 341 26.91 10.64 21.18
CA ALA A 341 27.24 11.69 22.16
C ALA A 341 25.99 12.01 22.98
#